data_e7b8ee0a09a251789e19b325ba263ae1
#
_entry.id   e7b8ee0a09a251789e19b325ba263ae1
#
_cell.length_a   1.000
_cell.length_b   1.000
_cell.length_c   1.000
_cell.angle_alpha   90.00
_cell.angle_beta   90.00
_cell.angle_gamma   90.00
#
_symmetry.space_group_name_H-M   'P 1'
#
loop_
_entity.id
_entity.type
_entity.pdbx_description
1 polymer ?
#
loop_
_entity_poly.entity_id
_entity_poly.type
_entity_poly.pdbx_seq_one_letter_code
_entity_poly.pdbx_strand_id
1 'polypeptide(L)'
;MADAGENYEELIPGDNAADVEMSGDVPNVEIDAGAAIETEAAAVDEVGDDGLPFQGEPMEDVIARPTYVDYLKSPVIRLLVGQGHEQALLTAHQGLLTRSPWFADACAKFSDDVPERRIDLIDEDLDAVGCFLEFLYTGEYFPRKIAGSHALERDATTPDVDETGDQLLKHARVYTLADTFALPSLKSLASSKIHCVNSTAKGEIAYARFVYAYTHKDDTAIRAPIVNFWATRSHTLRAEAEDEFRSMCLEFPQFGYDVLTRVLDEKLKREKQEKMHPTPGSSRKRPRGQ
;
A
#
# COMPACT_ATOMS: atom_id res chain seq x y z
N MET A 1 35.43 -37.29 47.53
CA MET A 1 35.10 -38.64 47.06
C MET A 1 34.08 -38.52 45.99
N ALA A 2 34.58 -38.82 44.80
CA ALA A 2 33.93 -39.35 43.57
C ALA A 2 32.76 -38.52 43.01
N ASP A 3 32.90 -37.72 42.02
CA ASP A 3 33.22 -37.99 40.59
C ASP A 3 32.30 -39.05 39.97
N ALA A 4 31.44 -38.59 39.09
CA ALA A 4 30.91 -39.31 37.97
C ALA A 4 30.37 -38.29 36.95
N GLY A 5 31.23 -37.97 35.98
CA GLY A 5 30.80 -37.30 34.74
C GLY A 5 30.07 -38.29 33.86
N GLU A 6 29.02 -37.85 33.21
CA GLU A 6 28.46 -38.51 32.04
C GLU A 6 28.43 -37.53 30.87
N ASN A 7 29.31 -37.84 29.91
CA ASN A 7 29.31 -37.33 28.54
C ASN A 7 28.04 -37.79 27.82
N TYR A 8 27.31 -36.87 27.22
CA TYR A 8 26.42 -37.19 26.13
C TYR A 8 26.99 -36.59 24.84
N GLU A 9 27.39 -37.48 23.98
CA GLU A 9 27.82 -37.23 22.63
C GLU A 9 26.66 -36.68 21.79
N GLU A 10 27.00 -35.67 21.10
CA GLU A 10 26.32 -34.97 20.01
C GLU A 10 25.99 -35.96 18.87
N LEU A 11 24.72 -36.11 18.54
CA LEU A 11 24.26 -36.72 17.28
C LEU A 11 23.60 -35.62 16.45
N ILE A 12 24.36 -35.14 15.50
CA ILE A 12 23.86 -34.27 14.39
C ILE A 12 23.25 -35.19 13.35
N PRO A 13 21.98 -35.00 12.95
CA PRO A 13 21.48 -35.52 11.67
C PRO A 13 21.55 -34.43 10.58
N GLY A 14 22.16 -34.83 9.51
CA GLY A 14 22.55 -34.09 8.33
C GLY A 14 21.45 -33.33 7.59
N ASP A 15 21.99 -32.38 6.87
CA ASP A 15 21.46 -31.64 5.73
C ASP A 15 20.55 -32.45 4.82
N ASN A 16 19.37 -31.89 4.55
CA ASN A 16 18.72 -32.04 3.27
C ASN A 16 18.04 -30.70 2.92
N ALA A 17 18.84 -29.77 2.44
CA ALA A 17 18.37 -28.62 1.70
C ALA A 17 17.86 -29.11 0.33
N ALA A 18 16.55 -29.23 0.19
CA ALA A 18 15.91 -29.31 -1.12
C ALA A 18 15.63 -27.87 -1.57
N ASP A 19 16.49 -27.35 -2.41
CA ASP A 19 16.25 -26.17 -3.24
C ASP A 19 14.98 -26.40 -4.08
N VAL A 20 13.91 -25.73 -3.73
CA VAL A 20 12.74 -25.58 -4.58
C VAL A 20 12.83 -24.20 -5.22
N GLU A 21 13.45 -24.17 -6.39
CA GLU A 21 13.35 -23.05 -7.32
C GLU A 21 11.89 -22.88 -7.73
N MET A 22 11.21 -21.90 -7.17
CA MET A 22 9.90 -21.45 -7.61
C MET A 22 10.06 -20.44 -8.73
N SER A 23 10.18 -20.93 -9.96
CA SER A 23 9.94 -20.18 -11.18
C SER A 23 8.44 -19.90 -11.26
N GLY A 24 8.00 -18.74 -10.78
CA GLY A 24 6.65 -18.22 -10.91
C GLY A 24 6.55 -17.37 -12.17
N ASP A 25 6.01 -17.95 -13.23
CA ASP A 25 5.62 -17.26 -14.46
C ASP A 25 4.53 -16.23 -14.12
N VAL A 26 4.87 -14.96 -14.15
CA VAL A 26 3.93 -13.84 -14.09
C VAL A 26 3.56 -13.49 -15.52
N PRO A 27 2.29 -13.46 -15.91
CA PRO A 27 1.93 -13.02 -17.25
C PRO A 27 2.29 -11.54 -17.41
N ASN A 28 3.22 -11.28 -18.30
CA ASN A 28 3.61 -9.96 -18.76
C ASN A 28 2.43 -9.36 -19.54
N VAL A 29 1.79 -8.37 -18.97
CA VAL A 29 0.84 -7.53 -19.71
C VAL A 29 1.67 -6.45 -20.39
N GLU A 30 1.98 -6.66 -21.65
CA GLU A 30 2.54 -5.64 -22.53
C GLU A 30 1.54 -4.50 -22.66
N ILE A 31 1.90 -3.34 -22.11
CA ILE A 31 1.24 -2.08 -22.41
C ILE A 31 1.88 -1.58 -23.68
N ASP A 32 1.15 -1.70 -24.78
CA ASP A 32 1.47 -1.12 -26.09
C ASP A 32 1.57 0.41 -25.97
N ALA A 33 2.79 0.93 -25.94
CA ALA A 33 3.12 2.35 -26.03
C ALA A 33 3.77 2.60 -27.39
N GLY A 34 2.97 2.62 -28.45
CA GLY A 34 3.44 2.82 -29.79
C GLY A 34 2.45 3.59 -30.67
N ALA A 35 2.23 4.88 -30.38
CA ALA A 35 1.70 5.82 -31.38
C ALA A 35 2.80 6.81 -31.72
N ALA A 36 3.64 6.44 -32.70
CA ALA A 36 4.51 7.37 -33.38
C ALA A 36 3.69 8.35 -34.20
N ILE A 37 3.77 9.65 -33.86
CA ILE A 37 3.21 10.71 -34.69
C ILE A 37 4.24 10.97 -35.79
N GLU A 38 3.93 10.50 -37.00
CA GLU A 38 4.64 10.88 -38.20
C GLU A 38 4.34 12.33 -38.52
N THR A 39 5.37 13.17 -38.49
CA THR A 39 5.34 14.54 -39.00
C THR A 39 5.54 14.48 -40.51
N GLU A 40 4.48 14.57 -41.28
CA GLU A 40 4.56 14.88 -42.70
C GLU A 40 4.92 16.35 -42.88
N ALA A 41 6.06 16.56 -43.48
CA ALA A 41 6.46 17.86 -44.00
C ALA A 41 5.74 18.11 -45.32
N ALA A 42 4.72 18.93 -45.34
CA ALA A 42 4.10 19.43 -46.55
C ALA A 42 4.74 20.78 -46.98
N ALA A 43 5.05 20.82 -48.27
CA ALA A 43 5.70 21.92 -48.97
C ALA A 43 4.94 23.23 -48.91
N VAL A 44 5.71 24.33 -48.78
CA VAL A 44 5.24 25.69 -48.92
C VAL A 44 4.87 25.99 -50.37
N ASP A 45 3.62 26.44 -50.58
CA ASP A 45 3.20 27.09 -51.79
C ASP A 45 2.87 28.56 -51.42
N GLU A 46 3.60 29.49 -51.98
CA GLU A 46 3.36 30.93 -51.85
C GLU A 46 2.17 31.30 -52.70
N VAL A 47 1.12 31.92 -52.13
CA VAL A 47 0.29 32.91 -52.84
C VAL A 47 -0.54 33.75 -51.85
N GLY A 48 -0.43 35.11 -51.99
CA GLY A 48 -1.55 36.03 -51.78
C GLY A 48 -1.63 36.72 -50.42
N ASP A 49 -1.03 37.90 -50.38
CA ASP A 49 -1.34 39.03 -49.51
C ASP A 49 -2.78 39.47 -49.68
N ASP A 50 -3.68 39.16 -48.73
CA ASP A 50 -4.95 39.89 -48.54
C ASP A 50 -5.13 40.15 -47.05
N GLY A 51 -4.83 41.40 -46.67
CA GLY A 51 -4.94 41.93 -45.32
C GLY A 51 -6.34 41.90 -44.77
N LEU A 52 -6.64 40.92 -43.94
CA LEU A 52 -7.73 40.94 -42.96
C LEU A 52 -7.16 41.22 -41.58
N PRO A 53 -7.81 42.11 -40.78
CA PRO A 53 -7.31 42.34 -39.41
C PRO A 53 -7.46 41.08 -38.58
N PHE A 54 -6.35 40.50 -38.11
CA PHE A 54 -6.32 39.42 -37.16
C PHE A 54 -7.04 39.90 -35.90
N GLN A 55 -8.29 39.51 -35.75
CA GLN A 55 -9.01 39.58 -34.48
C GLN A 55 -8.35 38.50 -33.60
N GLY A 56 -7.39 38.93 -32.74
CA GLY A 56 -6.83 38.08 -31.74
C GLY A 56 -7.93 37.51 -30.91
N GLU A 57 -8.09 36.20 -30.98
CA GLU A 57 -8.93 35.46 -29.99
C GLU A 57 -8.40 35.84 -28.58
N PRO A 58 -9.29 36.05 -27.60
CA PRO A 58 -8.87 36.34 -26.24
C PRO A 58 -7.96 35.20 -25.81
N MET A 59 -6.68 35.53 -25.51
CA MET A 59 -5.77 34.59 -24.88
C MET A 59 -6.49 34.08 -23.62
N GLU A 60 -6.89 32.81 -23.64
CA GLU A 60 -7.29 32.14 -22.43
C GLU A 60 -6.18 32.37 -21.43
N ASP A 61 -6.49 32.97 -20.28
CA ASP A 61 -5.56 33.16 -19.17
C ASP A 61 -4.97 31.80 -18.83
N VAL A 62 -3.77 31.53 -19.31
CA VAL A 62 -2.99 30.35 -18.92
C VAL A 62 -2.72 30.54 -17.45
N ILE A 63 -3.56 29.94 -16.60
CA ILE A 63 -3.37 29.95 -15.15
C ILE A 63 -2.01 29.33 -14.90
N ALA A 64 -1.03 30.17 -14.62
CA ALA A 64 0.34 29.76 -14.36
C ALA A 64 0.33 28.79 -13.16
N ARG A 65 0.88 27.61 -13.34
CA ARG A 65 1.00 26.65 -12.25
C ARG A 65 1.83 27.27 -11.13
N PRO A 66 1.37 27.24 -9.86
CA PRO A 66 2.12 27.78 -8.75
C PRO A 66 3.49 27.10 -8.64
N THR A 67 4.53 27.90 -8.41
CA THR A 67 5.87 27.38 -8.17
C THR A 67 5.98 26.85 -6.74
N TYR A 68 7.02 26.06 -6.46
CA TYR A 68 7.24 25.59 -5.08
C TYR A 68 7.46 26.76 -4.09
N VAL A 69 8.09 27.84 -4.58
CA VAL A 69 8.28 29.07 -3.78
C VAL A 69 6.94 29.72 -3.42
N ASP A 70 5.95 29.67 -4.28
CA ASP A 70 4.62 30.23 -3.99
C ASP A 70 3.94 29.46 -2.86
N TYR A 71 4.11 28.14 -2.82
CA TYR A 71 3.65 27.34 -1.67
C TYR A 71 4.34 27.75 -0.36
N LEU A 72 5.65 27.95 -0.38
CA LEU A 72 6.43 28.33 0.81
C LEU A 72 6.16 29.77 1.28
N LYS A 73 5.67 30.65 0.41
CA LYS A 73 5.23 32.00 0.77
C LYS A 73 3.81 32.06 1.33
N SER A 74 3.05 30.96 1.21
CA SER A 74 1.67 30.90 1.72
C SER A 74 1.64 30.94 3.27
N PRO A 75 0.53 31.37 3.87
CA PRO A 75 0.39 31.37 5.33
C PRO A 75 0.68 30.01 5.96
N VAL A 76 1.19 30.05 7.19
CA VAL A 76 1.41 28.85 8.00
C VAL A 76 0.17 28.51 8.81
N ILE A 77 -0.27 27.26 8.72
CA ILE A 77 -1.38 26.68 9.47
C ILE A 77 -0.82 25.85 10.61
N ARG A 78 -1.43 25.93 11.78
CA ARG A 78 -1.15 25.07 12.93
C ARG A 78 -2.08 23.87 12.91
N LEU A 79 -1.51 22.67 13.04
CA LEU A 79 -2.23 21.41 13.11
C LEU A 79 -2.08 20.85 14.52
N LEU A 80 -3.16 20.77 15.28
CA LEU A 80 -3.18 20.15 16.60
C LEU A 80 -3.55 18.67 16.40
N VAL A 81 -2.58 17.76 16.59
CA VAL A 81 -2.72 16.35 16.27
C VAL A 81 -2.70 15.51 17.54
N GLY A 82 -3.57 14.50 17.59
CA GLY A 82 -3.65 13.54 18.70
C GLY A 82 -4.33 14.05 19.94
N GLN A 83 -4.38 13.21 20.97
CA GLN A 83 -5.06 13.48 22.24
C GLN A 83 -4.15 13.23 23.43
N GLY A 84 -4.42 13.93 24.52
CA GLY A 84 -3.77 13.70 25.82
C GLY A 84 -2.25 13.91 25.79
N HIS A 85 -1.49 12.90 26.19
CA HIS A 85 -0.03 12.98 26.29
C HIS A 85 0.68 12.94 24.95
N GLU A 86 0.02 12.42 23.92
CA GLU A 86 0.56 12.30 22.54
C GLU A 86 0.18 13.49 21.68
N GLN A 87 -0.53 14.48 22.25
CA GLN A 87 -0.92 15.67 21.52
C GLN A 87 0.29 16.52 21.13
N ALA A 88 0.39 16.81 19.84
CA ALA A 88 1.46 17.64 19.30
C ALA A 88 0.92 18.75 18.40
N LEU A 89 1.66 19.87 18.38
CA LEU A 89 1.37 20.99 17.48
C LEU A 89 2.37 20.96 16.32
N LEU A 90 1.87 20.63 15.15
CA LEU A 90 2.62 20.69 13.89
C LEU A 90 2.30 21.95 13.12
N THR A 91 3.15 22.32 12.16
CA THR A 91 2.92 23.48 11.29
C THR A 91 3.18 23.11 9.84
N ALA A 92 2.36 23.63 8.93
CA ALA A 92 2.53 23.42 7.50
C ALA A 92 2.08 24.64 6.69
N HIS A 93 2.59 24.80 5.49
CA HIS A 93 2.21 25.87 4.59
C HIS A 93 0.83 25.59 3.97
N GLN A 94 -0.06 26.59 4.06
CA GLN A 94 -1.42 26.48 3.53
C GLN A 94 -1.46 26.04 2.06
N GLY A 95 -0.58 26.59 1.23
CA GLY A 95 -0.53 26.25 -0.20
C GLY A 95 -0.24 24.78 -0.47
N LEU A 96 0.52 24.09 0.40
CA LEU A 96 0.74 22.64 0.30
C LEU A 96 -0.44 21.86 0.85
N LEU A 97 -1.00 22.29 1.99
CA LEU A 97 -2.17 21.64 2.58
C LEU A 97 -3.38 21.65 1.63
N THR A 98 -3.64 22.76 0.96
CA THR A 98 -4.78 22.91 0.03
C THR A 98 -4.68 22.08 -1.24
N ARG A 99 -3.58 21.34 -1.46
CA ARG A 99 -3.54 20.25 -2.44
C ARG A 99 -4.48 19.09 -2.07
N SER A 100 -4.84 18.98 -0.81
CA SER A 100 -5.92 18.11 -0.32
C SER A 100 -7.23 18.88 -0.37
N PRO A 101 -8.27 18.34 -1.02
CA PRO A 101 -9.61 18.94 -1.04
C PRO A 101 -10.16 19.18 0.37
N TRP A 102 -9.95 18.24 1.28
CA TRP A 102 -10.37 18.36 2.67
C TRP A 102 -9.75 19.58 3.37
N PHE A 103 -8.44 19.78 3.20
CA PHE A 103 -7.75 20.95 3.75
C PHE A 103 -8.11 22.25 3.02
N ALA A 104 -8.41 22.19 1.72
CA ALA A 104 -8.91 23.35 1.00
C ALA A 104 -10.23 23.85 1.59
N ASP A 105 -11.16 22.95 1.86
CA ASP A 105 -12.45 23.26 2.51
C ASP A 105 -12.27 23.74 3.95
N ALA A 106 -11.34 23.17 4.70
CA ALA A 106 -11.03 23.59 6.05
C ALA A 106 -10.42 24.99 6.08
N CYS A 107 -9.47 25.28 5.17
CA CYS A 107 -8.84 26.59 5.08
C CYS A 107 -9.77 27.69 4.55
N ALA A 108 -10.74 27.35 3.72
CA ALA A 108 -11.75 28.31 3.23
C ALA A 108 -12.65 28.88 4.35
N LYS A 109 -12.68 28.20 5.51
CA LYS A 109 -13.45 28.65 6.67
C LYS A 109 -12.70 29.66 7.55
N PHE A 110 -11.42 29.92 7.30
CA PHE A 110 -10.68 30.92 8.05
C PHE A 110 -11.15 32.33 7.67
N SER A 111 -11.43 33.13 8.69
CA SER A 111 -11.67 34.57 8.53
C SER A 111 -10.35 35.31 8.57
N ASP A 112 -10.25 36.40 7.81
CA ASP A 112 -9.07 37.26 7.84
C ASP A 112 -8.88 37.99 9.18
N ASP A 113 -9.95 38.11 9.97
CA ASP A 113 -9.95 38.73 11.30
C ASP A 113 -9.36 37.83 12.40
N VAL A 114 -9.17 36.52 12.14
CA VAL A 114 -8.63 35.57 13.11
C VAL A 114 -7.13 35.43 12.92
N PRO A 115 -6.30 35.89 13.87
CA PRO A 115 -4.84 35.87 13.72
C PRO A 115 -4.24 34.47 13.77
N GLU A 116 -4.96 33.51 14.34
CA GLU A 116 -4.49 32.13 14.50
C GLU A 116 -5.24 31.16 13.59
N ARG A 117 -4.54 30.67 12.57
CA ARG A 117 -5.06 29.65 11.66
C ARG A 117 -4.71 28.27 12.22
N ARG A 118 -5.69 27.59 12.82
CA ARG A 118 -5.52 26.26 13.43
C ARG A 118 -6.57 25.28 12.91
N ILE A 119 -6.14 24.05 12.68
CA ILE A 119 -6.97 22.90 12.36
C ILE A 119 -6.71 21.81 13.40
N ASP A 120 -7.76 21.30 14.01
CA ASP A 120 -7.69 20.25 15.03
C ASP A 120 -7.88 18.88 14.38
N LEU A 121 -6.87 18.01 14.50
CA LEU A 121 -6.79 16.64 14.01
C LEU A 121 -6.64 15.69 15.22
N ILE A 122 -7.56 15.83 16.17
CA ILE A 122 -7.46 15.18 17.49
C ILE A 122 -7.61 13.66 17.45
N ASP A 123 -8.28 13.13 16.43
CA ASP A 123 -8.52 11.70 16.27
C ASP A 123 -7.47 11.01 15.37
N GLU A 124 -6.53 11.80 14.83
CA GLU A 124 -5.54 11.30 13.89
C GLU A 124 -4.23 10.92 14.60
N ASP A 125 -3.57 9.91 14.05
CA ASP A 125 -2.27 9.43 14.52
C ASP A 125 -1.15 10.41 14.13
N LEU A 126 -0.30 10.75 15.10
CA LEU A 126 0.76 11.75 14.90
C LEU A 126 1.78 11.34 13.81
N ASP A 127 2.17 10.06 13.81
CA ASP A 127 3.14 9.55 12.83
C ASP A 127 2.53 9.52 11.42
N ALA A 128 1.24 9.16 11.31
CA ALA A 128 0.54 9.19 10.04
C ALA A 128 0.41 10.61 9.48
N VAL A 129 0.10 11.60 10.33
CA VAL A 129 0.08 13.01 9.94
C VAL A 129 1.48 13.50 9.56
N GLY A 130 2.52 13.06 10.28
CA GLY A 130 3.92 13.33 9.93
C GLY A 130 4.25 12.82 8.52
N CYS A 131 3.91 11.57 8.21
CA CYS A 131 4.09 10.98 6.87
C CYS A 131 3.29 11.73 5.79
N PHE A 132 2.06 12.15 6.09
CA PHE A 132 1.25 12.97 5.19
C PHE A 132 1.93 14.30 4.88
N LEU A 133 2.44 15.00 5.90
CA LEU A 133 3.16 16.25 5.70
C LEU A 133 4.44 16.04 4.89
N GLU A 134 5.25 15.03 5.23
CA GLU A 134 6.45 14.67 4.46
C GLU A 134 6.11 14.47 2.98
N PHE A 135 5.03 13.72 2.69
CA PHE A 135 4.56 13.52 1.32
C PHE A 135 4.16 14.82 0.62
N LEU A 136 3.49 15.75 1.29
CA LEU A 136 3.12 17.03 0.69
C LEU A 136 4.34 17.86 0.28
N TYR A 137 5.42 17.80 1.07
CA TYR A 137 6.64 18.56 0.82
C TYR A 137 7.58 17.88 -0.18
N THR A 138 7.67 16.56 -0.17
CA THR A 138 8.70 15.82 -0.91
C THR A 138 8.15 14.91 -2.02
N GLY A 139 6.85 14.62 -2.01
CA GLY A 139 6.23 13.64 -2.90
C GLY A 139 6.38 12.18 -2.41
N GLU A 140 7.05 11.97 -1.26
CA GLU A 140 7.33 10.65 -0.69
C GLU A 140 7.30 10.76 0.85
N TYR A 141 7.28 9.62 1.58
CA TYR A 141 7.45 9.60 3.03
C TYR A 141 8.30 8.40 3.46
N PHE A 142 8.96 8.51 4.62
CA PHE A 142 9.87 7.48 5.13
C PHE A 142 9.11 6.28 5.75
N PRO A 143 9.55 5.03 5.52
CA PRO A 143 10.66 4.60 4.66
C PRO A 143 10.28 4.66 3.17
N ARG A 144 11.21 5.13 2.32
CA ARG A 144 10.98 5.30 0.89
C ARG A 144 11.09 3.96 0.15
N LYS A 145 10.41 3.86 -0.99
CA LYS A 145 10.59 2.69 -1.85
C LYS A 145 11.93 2.76 -2.59
N ILE A 146 12.63 1.65 -2.62
CA ILE A 146 13.85 1.52 -3.42
C ILE A 146 13.46 1.33 -4.88
N ALA A 147 13.95 2.22 -5.76
CA ALA A 147 13.61 2.18 -7.18
C ALA A 147 13.98 0.82 -7.81
N GLY A 148 13.03 0.24 -8.57
CA GLY A 148 13.22 -1.06 -9.23
C GLY A 148 13.19 -2.28 -8.27
N SER A 149 12.78 -2.09 -7.02
CA SER A 149 12.73 -3.14 -6.02
C SER A 149 11.37 -3.17 -5.31
N HIS A 150 11.00 -4.32 -4.72
CA HIS A 150 9.89 -4.46 -3.79
C HIS A 150 10.32 -4.26 -2.33
N ALA A 151 11.37 -3.48 -2.10
CA ALA A 151 11.90 -3.20 -0.77
C ALA A 151 11.74 -1.73 -0.40
N LEU A 152 11.70 -1.47 0.90
CA LEU A 152 11.76 -0.13 1.50
C LEU A 152 13.18 0.18 1.96
N GLU A 153 13.48 1.48 2.12
CA GLU A 153 14.70 1.92 2.80
C GLU A 153 14.78 1.31 4.20
N ARG A 154 15.99 0.92 4.58
CA ARG A 154 16.24 0.36 5.91
C ARG A 154 16.52 1.47 6.90
N ASP A 155 15.88 1.36 8.04
CA ASP A 155 16.24 2.09 9.24
C ASP A 155 16.94 1.09 10.18
N ALA A 156 18.09 1.48 10.74
CA ALA A 156 18.84 0.64 11.66
C ALA A 156 18.05 0.24 12.92
N THR A 157 17.00 1.00 13.25
CA THR A 157 16.12 0.76 14.41
C THR A 157 14.93 -0.12 14.07
N THR A 158 14.66 -0.36 12.79
CA THR A 158 13.50 -1.12 12.34
C THR A 158 13.91 -2.57 12.02
N PRO A 159 13.27 -3.58 12.62
CA PRO A 159 13.59 -4.97 12.36
C PRO A 159 13.23 -5.37 10.92
N ASP A 160 13.95 -6.35 10.35
CA ASP A 160 13.72 -6.87 9.01
C ASP A 160 12.36 -7.60 8.87
N VAL A 161 11.84 -8.10 9.98
CA VAL A 161 10.52 -8.77 10.05
C VAL A 161 9.66 -8.04 11.08
N ASP A 162 8.49 -7.64 10.68
CA ASP A 162 7.50 -6.96 11.52
C ASP A 162 6.74 -7.97 12.38
N GLU A 163 7.21 -8.20 13.61
CA GLU A 163 6.59 -9.17 14.51
C GLU A 163 5.29 -8.68 15.16
N THR A 164 5.14 -7.37 15.30
CA THR A 164 4.02 -6.73 15.98
C THR A 164 2.94 -6.20 15.02
N GLY A 165 3.32 -5.95 13.78
CA GLY A 165 2.49 -5.30 12.78
C GLY A 165 2.64 -3.78 12.74
N ASP A 166 3.57 -3.20 13.50
CA ASP A 166 3.72 -1.74 13.60
C ASP A 166 4.12 -1.10 12.27
N GLN A 167 4.97 -1.77 11.48
CA GLN A 167 5.35 -1.27 10.16
C GLN A 167 4.16 -1.30 9.18
N LEU A 168 3.39 -2.40 9.18
CA LEU A 168 2.17 -2.51 8.40
C LEU A 168 1.14 -1.46 8.83
N LEU A 169 0.93 -1.30 10.15
CA LEU A 169 0.00 -0.32 10.73
C LEU A 169 0.37 1.11 10.38
N LYS A 170 1.66 1.47 10.38
CA LYS A 170 2.12 2.80 9.94
C LYS A 170 1.57 3.12 8.54
N HIS A 171 1.79 2.23 7.58
CA HIS A 171 1.32 2.45 6.21
C HIS A 171 -0.20 2.36 6.07
N ALA A 172 -0.86 1.51 6.87
CA ALA A 172 -2.31 1.40 6.90
C ALA A 172 -2.98 2.68 7.44
N ARG A 173 -2.41 3.30 8.48
CA ARG A 173 -2.87 4.59 9.01
C ARG A 173 -2.68 5.71 7.98
N VAL A 174 -1.54 5.75 7.29
CA VAL A 174 -1.34 6.70 6.18
C VAL A 174 -2.36 6.47 5.05
N TYR A 175 -2.70 5.23 4.75
CA TYR A 175 -3.71 4.89 3.75
C TYR A 175 -5.10 5.43 4.11
N THR A 176 -5.56 5.20 5.34
CA THR A 176 -6.87 5.69 5.81
C THR A 176 -6.88 7.21 5.91
N LEU A 177 -5.80 7.82 6.39
CA LEU A 177 -5.63 9.27 6.44
C LEU A 177 -5.67 9.90 5.04
N ALA A 178 -5.02 9.28 4.06
CA ALA A 178 -5.03 9.73 2.67
C ALA A 178 -6.42 9.65 2.04
N ASP A 179 -7.23 8.67 2.45
CA ASP A 179 -8.63 8.56 2.05
C ASP A 179 -9.47 9.69 2.65
N THR A 180 -9.35 9.93 3.96
CA THR A 180 -10.01 11.03 4.68
C THR A 180 -9.68 12.39 4.07
N PHE A 181 -8.42 12.62 3.73
CA PHE A 181 -7.96 13.89 3.14
C PHE A 181 -8.10 13.97 1.61
N ALA A 182 -8.72 12.97 1.00
CA ALA A 182 -8.96 12.88 -0.44
C ALA A 182 -7.66 13.05 -1.29
N LEU A 183 -6.60 12.31 -0.91
CA LEU A 183 -5.32 12.28 -1.62
C LEU A 183 -5.05 10.90 -2.24
N PRO A 184 -5.58 10.60 -3.43
CA PRO A 184 -5.46 9.28 -4.05
C PRO A 184 -4.02 8.87 -4.36
N SER A 185 -3.12 9.83 -4.64
CA SER A 185 -1.69 9.55 -4.86
C SER A 185 -1.00 9.05 -3.59
N LEU A 186 -1.26 9.65 -2.43
CA LEU A 186 -0.75 9.19 -1.15
C LEU A 186 -1.38 7.84 -0.76
N LYS A 187 -2.69 7.67 -1.00
CA LYS A 187 -3.40 6.39 -0.76
C LYS A 187 -2.77 5.25 -1.55
N SER A 188 -2.49 5.46 -2.84
CA SER A 188 -1.81 4.49 -3.71
C SER A 188 -0.39 4.20 -3.25
N LEU A 189 0.37 5.23 -2.88
CA LEU A 189 1.73 5.08 -2.36
C LEU A 189 1.75 4.23 -1.08
N ALA A 190 0.89 4.54 -0.11
CA ALA A 190 0.78 3.80 1.14
C ALA A 190 0.42 2.32 0.90
N SER A 191 -0.58 2.04 0.04
CA SER A 191 -0.92 0.67 -0.37
C SER A 191 0.29 -0.06 -0.96
N SER A 192 1.04 0.60 -1.84
CA SER A 192 2.23 0.00 -2.47
C SER A 192 3.35 -0.33 -1.47
N LYS A 193 3.46 0.42 -0.36
CA LYS A 193 4.46 0.17 0.69
C LYS A 193 4.07 -0.98 1.60
N ILE A 194 2.79 -1.15 1.90
CA ILE A 194 2.28 -2.31 2.65
C ILE A 194 2.78 -3.62 2.03
N HIS A 195 2.77 -3.72 0.70
CA HIS A 195 3.24 -4.92 -0.01
C HIS A 195 4.77 -5.14 0.05
N CYS A 196 5.52 -4.16 0.54
CA CYS A 196 6.97 -4.27 0.72
C CYS A 196 7.39 -4.68 2.13
N VAL A 197 6.44 -4.73 3.08
CA VAL A 197 6.73 -5.11 4.47
C VAL A 197 6.68 -6.63 4.61
N ASN A 198 7.70 -7.20 5.25
CA ASN A 198 7.71 -8.61 5.64
C ASN A 198 7.25 -8.74 7.08
N SER A 199 6.19 -9.51 7.33
CA SER A 199 5.55 -9.59 8.64
C SER A 199 5.25 -11.03 9.05
N THR A 200 5.11 -11.25 10.37
CA THR A 200 4.66 -12.52 10.94
C THR A 200 3.13 -12.65 10.85
N ALA A 201 2.62 -13.86 11.10
CA ALA A 201 1.16 -14.09 11.17
C ALA A 201 0.48 -13.18 12.20
N LYS A 202 1.11 -12.89 13.32
CA LYS A 202 0.58 -11.97 14.36
C LYS A 202 0.53 -10.52 13.86
N GLY A 203 1.59 -10.05 13.21
CA GLY A 203 1.62 -8.73 12.60
C GLY A 203 0.56 -8.57 11.52
N GLU A 204 0.37 -9.60 10.68
CA GLU A 204 -0.67 -9.62 9.66
C GLU A 204 -2.10 -9.59 10.25
N ILE A 205 -2.33 -10.24 11.41
CA ILE A 205 -3.62 -10.14 12.12
C ILE A 205 -3.84 -8.73 12.68
N ALA A 206 -2.83 -8.11 13.26
CA ALA A 206 -2.94 -6.73 13.76
C ALA A 206 -3.30 -5.77 12.61
N TYR A 207 -2.62 -5.91 11.47
CA TYR A 207 -2.92 -5.16 10.26
C TYR A 207 -4.35 -5.43 9.73
N ALA A 208 -4.74 -6.70 9.61
CA ALA A 208 -6.08 -7.07 9.14
C ALA A 208 -7.17 -6.49 10.07
N ARG A 209 -6.97 -6.54 11.39
CA ARG A 209 -7.89 -5.97 12.38
C ARG A 209 -8.09 -4.48 12.16
N PHE A 210 -6.99 -3.74 11.98
CA PHE A 210 -7.05 -2.30 11.68
C PHE A 210 -7.83 -2.03 10.39
N VAL A 211 -7.52 -2.74 9.31
CA VAL A 211 -8.18 -2.53 8.02
C VAL A 211 -9.68 -2.80 8.11
N TYR A 212 -10.10 -3.90 8.78
CA TYR A 212 -11.52 -4.21 8.92
C TYR A 212 -12.26 -3.26 9.85
N ALA A 213 -11.57 -2.62 10.80
CA ALA A 213 -12.15 -1.62 11.69
C ALA A 213 -12.31 -0.23 11.02
N TYR A 214 -11.32 0.18 10.22
CA TYR A 214 -11.19 1.58 9.79
C TYR A 214 -11.34 1.82 8.28
N THR A 215 -11.60 0.78 7.48
CA THR A 215 -11.86 0.96 6.03
C THR A 215 -13.29 0.58 5.67
N HIS A 216 -13.80 1.18 4.59
CA HIS A 216 -15.12 0.82 4.09
C HIS A 216 -15.14 -0.63 3.59
N LYS A 217 -16.29 -1.32 3.77
CA LYS A 217 -16.45 -2.73 3.35
C LYS A 217 -16.19 -2.97 1.86
N ASP A 218 -16.44 -1.96 1.03
CA ASP A 218 -16.27 -2.03 -0.42
C ASP A 218 -14.87 -1.56 -0.88
N ASP A 219 -13.96 -1.22 0.05
CA ASP A 219 -12.57 -0.88 -0.28
C ASP A 219 -11.77 -2.16 -0.55
N THR A 220 -11.99 -2.72 -1.74
CA THR A 220 -11.32 -3.94 -2.20
C THR A 220 -9.83 -3.76 -2.41
N ALA A 221 -9.36 -2.52 -2.63
CA ALA A 221 -7.95 -2.24 -2.89
C ALA A 221 -7.05 -2.64 -1.71
N ILE A 222 -7.52 -2.46 -0.47
CA ILE A 222 -6.77 -2.85 0.73
C ILE A 222 -7.23 -4.18 1.31
N ARG A 223 -8.53 -4.54 1.21
CA ARG A 223 -9.08 -5.78 1.79
C ARG A 223 -8.75 -7.03 0.99
N ALA A 224 -8.81 -6.97 -0.35
CA ALA A 224 -8.56 -8.15 -1.18
C ALA A 224 -7.13 -8.72 -1.04
N PRO A 225 -6.05 -7.93 -0.96
CA PRO A 225 -4.72 -8.43 -0.66
C PRO A 225 -4.64 -9.21 0.65
N ILE A 226 -5.25 -8.72 1.73
CA ILE A 226 -5.32 -9.41 3.04
C ILE A 226 -6.01 -10.76 2.88
N VAL A 227 -7.18 -10.77 2.26
CA VAL A 227 -7.96 -11.99 2.03
C VAL A 227 -7.17 -13.01 1.22
N ASN A 228 -6.50 -12.58 0.15
CA ASN A 228 -5.64 -13.43 -0.68
C ASN A 228 -4.47 -14.01 0.12
N PHE A 229 -3.81 -13.19 0.92
CA PHE A 229 -2.68 -13.61 1.75
C PHE A 229 -3.10 -14.72 2.73
N TRP A 230 -4.19 -14.51 3.46
CA TRP A 230 -4.72 -15.49 4.41
C TRP A 230 -5.30 -16.73 3.74
N ALA A 231 -5.97 -16.61 2.60
CA ALA A 231 -6.50 -17.74 1.86
C ALA A 231 -5.42 -18.67 1.31
N THR A 232 -4.34 -18.12 0.78
CA THR A 232 -3.24 -18.89 0.16
C THR A 232 -2.33 -19.56 1.18
N ARG A 233 -2.16 -18.97 2.37
CA ARG A 233 -1.27 -19.43 3.45
C ARG A 233 -2.00 -19.89 4.69
N SER A 234 -3.30 -20.14 4.60
CA SER A 234 -4.21 -20.36 5.75
C SER A 234 -3.75 -21.45 6.72
N HIS A 235 -3.16 -22.54 6.24
CA HIS A 235 -2.70 -23.63 7.10
C HIS A 235 -1.45 -23.24 7.93
N THR A 236 -0.49 -22.54 7.34
CA THR A 236 0.73 -22.07 8.04
C THR A 236 0.39 -20.94 9.00
N LEU A 237 -0.29 -19.90 8.50
CA LEU A 237 -0.62 -18.74 9.32
C LEU A 237 -1.51 -19.07 10.51
N ARG A 238 -2.47 -20.01 10.34
CA ARG A 238 -3.31 -20.47 11.45
C ARG A 238 -2.52 -21.26 12.49
N ALA A 239 -1.53 -22.06 12.07
CA ALA A 239 -0.68 -22.78 12.99
C ALA A 239 0.22 -21.84 13.82
N GLU A 240 0.65 -20.72 13.23
CA GLU A 240 1.50 -19.72 13.88
C GLU A 240 0.73 -18.74 14.80
N ALA A 241 -0.55 -18.48 14.49
CA ALA A 241 -1.38 -17.48 15.19
C ALA A 241 -2.85 -17.94 15.28
N GLU A 242 -3.10 -19.15 15.82
CA GLU A 242 -4.45 -19.74 15.84
C GLU A 242 -5.42 -18.95 16.71
N ASP A 243 -4.99 -18.58 17.92
CA ASP A 243 -5.83 -17.84 18.88
C ASP A 243 -6.15 -16.43 18.36
N GLU A 244 -5.17 -15.74 17.81
CA GLU A 244 -5.33 -14.41 17.23
C GLU A 244 -6.23 -14.45 15.99
N PHE A 245 -6.08 -15.48 15.14
CA PHE A 245 -6.93 -15.67 13.97
C PHE A 245 -8.39 -15.96 14.39
N ARG A 246 -8.59 -16.84 15.38
CA ARG A 246 -9.90 -17.12 15.92
C ARG A 246 -10.56 -15.86 16.51
N SER A 247 -9.81 -15.10 17.30
CA SER A 247 -10.27 -13.83 17.87
C SER A 247 -10.69 -12.85 16.77
N MET A 248 -9.86 -12.70 15.73
CA MET A 248 -10.15 -11.83 14.58
C MET A 248 -11.43 -12.24 13.85
N CYS A 249 -11.66 -13.54 13.63
CA CYS A 249 -12.89 -14.02 12.98
C CYS A 249 -14.14 -13.77 13.83
N LEU A 250 -14.03 -13.80 15.15
CA LEU A 250 -15.15 -13.51 16.06
C LEU A 250 -15.43 -12.00 16.16
N GLU A 251 -14.40 -11.20 16.18
CA GLU A 251 -14.49 -9.74 16.24
C GLU A 251 -14.98 -9.14 14.89
N PHE A 252 -14.46 -9.67 13.77
CA PHE A 252 -14.83 -9.27 12.42
C PHE A 252 -15.31 -10.48 11.60
N PRO A 253 -16.58 -10.92 11.73
CA PRO A 253 -17.10 -12.07 11.00
C PRO A 253 -16.97 -11.95 9.47
N GLN A 254 -16.99 -10.72 8.96
CA GLN A 254 -16.78 -10.45 7.53
C GLN A 254 -15.39 -10.91 7.05
N PHE A 255 -14.35 -10.73 7.87
CA PHE A 255 -13.00 -11.24 7.55
C PHE A 255 -13.00 -12.76 7.35
N GLY A 256 -13.61 -13.49 8.32
CA GLY A 256 -13.70 -14.95 8.22
C GLY A 256 -14.49 -15.41 6.99
N TYR A 257 -15.60 -14.73 6.67
CA TYR A 257 -16.39 -14.99 5.47
C TYR A 257 -15.61 -14.74 4.18
N ASP A 258 -14.91 -13.62 4.10
CA ASP A 258 -14.11 -13.23 2.91
C ASP A 258 -12.98 -14.24 2.65
N VAL A 259 -12.24 -14.63 3.71
CA VAL A 259 -11.17 -15.64 3.61
C VAL A 259 -11.73 -17.00 3.19
N LEU A 260 -12.84 -17.46 3.81
CA LEU A 260 -13.47 -18.72 3.45
C LEU A 260 -13.94 -18.71 1.99
N THR A 261 -14.61 -17.65 1.56
CA THR A 261 -15.07 -17.48 0.18
C THR A 261 -13.91 -17.61 -0.79
N ARG A 262 -12.81 -16.92 -0.52
CA ARG A 262 -11.61 -16.97 -1.37
C ARG A 262 -10.98 -18.36 -1.44
N VAL A 263 -10.89 -19.08 -0.32
CA VAL A 263 -10.40 -20.47 -0.27
C VAL A 263 -11.29 -21.39 -1.11
N LEU A 264 -12.61 -21.24 -1.04
CA LEU A 264 -13.55 -22.03 -1.84
C LEU A 264 -13.44 -21.74 -3.33
N ASP A 265 -13.29 -20.45 -3.70
CA ASP A 265 -13.12 -20.04 -5.10
C ASP A 265 -11.82 -20.62 -5.70
N GLU A 266 -10.72 -20.58 -4.97
CA GLU A 266 -9.45 -21.18 -5.38
C GLU A 266 -9.57 -22.72 -5.54
N LYS A 267 -10.28 -23.38 -4.64
CA LYS A 267 -10.56 -24.82 -4.76
C LYS A 267 -11.36 -25.14 -6.02
N LEU A 268 -12.44 -24.40 -6.26
CA LEU A 268 -13.27 -24.57 -7.46
C LEU A 268 -12.50 -24.31 -8.75
N LYS A 269 -11.61 -23.33 -8.74
CA LYS A 269 -10.73 -23.03 -9.88
C LYS A 269 -9.78 -24.18 -10.18
N ARG A 270 -9.14 -24.77 -9.16
CA ARG A 270 -8.28 -25.94 -9.30
C ARG A 270 -9.03 -27.15 -9.83
N GLU A 271 -10.19 -27.45 -9.27
CA GLU A 271 -11.04 -28.57 -9.74
C GLU A 271 -11.48 -28.42 -11.20
N LYS A 272 -11.76 -27.18 -11.65
CA LYS A 272 -12.06 -26.89 -13.06
C LYS A 272 -10.84 -27.12 -13.97
N GLN A 273 -9.67 -26.66 -13.54
CA GLN A 273 -8.41 -26.85 -14.30
C GLN A 273 -8.04 -28.32 -14.43
N GLU A 274 -8.16 -29.11 -13.35
CA GLU A 274 -7.90 -30.55 -13.36
C GLU A 274 -8.85 -31.30 -14.32
N LYS A 275 -10.13 -30.89 -14.38
CA LYS A 275 -11.09 -31.44 -15.32
C LYS A 275 -10.78 -31.09 -16.79
N MET A 276 -10.22 -29.91 -17.05
CA MET A 276 -9.86 -29.46 -18.40
C MET A 276 -8.52 -30.07 -18.87
N HIS A 277 -7.62 -30.39 -17.94
CA HIS A 277 -6.32 -31.01 -18.22
C HIS A 277 -6.13 -32.25 -17.35
N PRO A 278 -6.85 -33.36 -17.65
CA PRO A 278 -6.66 -34.61 -16.92
C PRO A 278 -5.23 -35.10 -17.13
N THR A 279 -4.42 -35.09 -16.06
CA THR A 279 -3.09 -35.73 -16.07
C THR A 279 -3.29 -37.20 -16.47
N PRO A 280 -2.55 -37.72 -17.49
CA PRO A 280 -2.69 -39.11 -17.88
C PRO A 280 -2.36 -39.98 -16.68
N GLY A 281 -3.37 -40.67 -16.18
CA GLY A 281 -3.26 -41.51 -15.02
C GLY A 281 -2.14 -42.50 -15.13
N SER A 282 -1.24 -42.50 -14.14
CA SER A 282 -0.28 -43.58 -13.91
C SER A 282 -1.04 -44.89 -13.84
N SER A 283 -1.05 -45.64 -14.95
CA SER A 283 -1.62 -46.98 -15.02
C SER A 283 -0.85 -47.88 -14.05
N ARG A 284 -1.37 -48.13 -12.88
CA ARG A 284 -0.91 -49.17 -11.97
C ARG A 284 -0.98 -50.50 -12.73
N LYS A 285 0.17 -50.95 -13.21
CA LYS A 285 0.33 -52.32 -13.68
C LYS A 285 -0.03 -53.27 -12.54
N ARG A 286 -1.17 -53.97 -12.67
CA ARG A 286 -1.49 -55.11 -11.79
C ARG A 286 -0.40 -56.14 -11.98
N PRO A 287 0.25 -56.68 -10.94
CA PRO A 287 1.10 -57.84 -11.06
C PRO A 287 0.24 -59.03 -11.48
N ARG A 288 0.58 -59.69 -12.61
CA ARG A 288 0.07 -61.00 -12.97
C ARG A 288 0.69 -62.02 -11.99
N GLY A 289 -0.12 -62.58 -11.10
CA GLY A 289 0.24 -63.76 -10.33
C GLY A 289 0.37 -64.95 -11.27
N GLN A 290 1.46 -65.66 -11.12
CA GLN A 290 1.59 -67.05 -11.54
C GLN A 290 1.05 -67.94 -10.43
#